data_14896213991cd8170442c7fb8d10c1a8
#
_entry.id   14896213991cd8170442c7fb8d10c1a8
#
_cell.length_a   1.000
_cell.length_b   1.000
_cell.length_c   1.000
_cell.angle_alpha   90.00
_cell.angle_beta   90.00
_cell.angle_gamma   90.00
#
_symmetry.space_group_name_H-M   'P 1'
#
loop_
_entity.id
_entity.type
_entity.pdbx_description
1 polymer ?
#
loop_
_entity_poly.entity_id
_entity_poly.type
_entity_poly.pdbx_seq_one_letter_code
_entity_poly.pdbx_strand_id
1 'polypeptide(L)'
;GVVDKLGMADDEALVSGMLSKSIENAQKKVEENNFGIRKRLLEYDDVMNYQREAVYARRRNALSGERIEIDVRNMMIDSASIIAAHAEGMPYQDFEEYVMGQLSIDLGFDESFYSNTKGDKLADALCKQMQAVYERRMNTLAEKVYPFIKMIFEKQGNMYKNIAIPISDGRKMLTLSVDLEKAYNTQGKEIAKALSRSIILYQIDEHWKQH
;
A
#
# COMPACT_ATOMS: atom_id res chain seq x y z
N GLY A 1 -19.27 -50.53 35.12
CA GLY A 1 -19.78 -49.35 34.42
C GLY A 1 -21.24 -49.11 34.77
N VAL A 2 -21.84 -48.11 34.15
CA VAL A 2 -23.24 -47.70 34.37
C VAL A 2 -24.22 -48.79 33.94
N VAL A 3 -23.82 -49.66 33.02
CA VAL A 3 -24.61 -50.80 32.51
C VAL A 3 -24.83 -51.93 33.54
N ASP A 4 -23.86 -52.14 34.45
CA ASP A 4 -23.92 -53.18 35.49
C ASP A 4 -24.80 -52.81 36.68
N LYS A 5 -25.27 -51.54 36.77
CA LYS A 5 -26.15 -51.08 37.88
C LYS A 5 -27.65 -51.11 37.57
N LEU A 6 -28.01 -51.33 36.33
CA LEU A 6 -29.42 -51.48 35.89
C LEU A 6 -29.67 -52.94 35.65
N GLY A 7 -30.21 -53.68 36.66
CA GLY A 7 -30.55 -55.11 36.63
C GLY A 7 -31.43 -55.48 35.41
N MET A 8 -30.89 -56.30 34.52
CA MET A 8 -31.33 -56.42 33.14
C MET A 8 -32.05 -57.71 32.78
N ALA A 9 -33.35 -57.58 32.46
CA ALA A 9 -33.93 -58.39 31.40
C ALA A 9 -34.98 -57.65 30.56
N ASP A 10 -35.56 -56.52 31.01
CA ASP A 10 -36.58 -55.77 30.28
C ASP A 10 -36.20 -54.38 29.83
N ASP A 11 -34.90 -53.99 29.94
CA ASP A 11 -34.46 -52.63 29.80
C ASP A 11 -33.73 -52.27 28.49
N GLU A 12 -33.74 -53.17 27.47
CA GLU A 12 -33.11 -52.87 26.15
C GLU A 12 -33.71 -51.62 25.50
N ALA A 13 -34.99 -51.36 25.68
CA ALA A 13 -35.67 -50.19 25.11
C ALA A 13 -35.33 -48.91 25.87
N LEU A 14 -35.15 -48.94 27.18
CA LEU A 14 -34.77 -47.78 28.02
C LEU A 14 -33.30 -47.43 27.84
N VAL A 15 -32.42 -48.40 27.77
CA VAL A 15 -30.98 -48.21 27.46
C VAL A 15 -30.81 -47.72 26.05
N SER A 16 -31.59 -48.23 25.07
CA SER A 16 -31.61 -47.73 23.72
C SER A 16 -32.06 -46.27 23.62
N GLY A 17 -33.09 -45.87 24.38
CA GLY A 17 -33.57 -44.47 24.41
C GLY A 17 -32.57 -43.52 25.04
N MET A 18 -31.91 -43.91 26.12
CA MET A 18 -30.85 -43.08 26.73
C MET A 18 -29.59 -42.95 25.84
N LEU A 19 -29.20 -44.03 25.18
CA LEU A 19 -28.08 -44.05 24.26
C LEU A 19 -28.40 -43.18 23.02
N SER A 20 -29.60 -43.33 22.43
CA SER A 20 -30.04 -42.50 21.28
C SER A 20 -30.04 -41.02 21.65
N LYS A 21 -30.55 -40.65 22.81
CA LYS A 21 -30.54 -39.23 23.28
C LYS A 21 -29.13 -38.68 23.55
N SER A 22 -28.24 -39.55 24.05
CA SER A 22 -26.85 -39.20 24.26
C SER A 22 -26.11 -38.99 22.93
N ILE A 23 -26.36 -39.85 21.94
CA ILE A 23 -25.82 -39.72 20.59
C ILE A 23 -26.35 -38.43 19.93
N GLU A 24 -27.67 -38.22 20.02
CA GLU A 24 -28.31 -36.99 19.46
C GLU A 24 -27.70 -35.72 20.09
N ASN A 25 -27.52 -35.67 21.37
CA ASN A 25 -26.88 -34.56 22.08
C ASN A 25 -25.42 -34.37 21.65
N ALA A 26 -24.68 -35.47 21.46
CA ALA A 26 -23.30 -35.42 20.98
C ALA A 26 -23.24 -34.91 19.54
N GLN A 27 -24.11 -35.38 18.67
CA GLN A 27 -24.23 -34.89 17.28
C GLN A 27 -24.56 -33.41 17.25
N LYS A 28 -25.58 -32.97 18.03
CA LYS A 28 -25.95 -31.57 18.13
C LYS A 28 -24.77 -30.68 18.56
N LYS A 29 -24.01 -31.15 19.56
CA LYS A 29 -22.83 -30.41 20.03
C LYS A 29 -21.71 -30.33 18.97
N VAL A 30 -21.52 -31.39 18.17
CA VAL A 30 -20.58 -31.41 17.07
C VAL A 30 -21.06 -30.47 15.94
N GLU A 31 -22.34 -30.47 15.62
CA GLU A 31 -22.94 -29.56 14.63
C GLU A 31 -22.83 -28.10 15.04
N GLU A 32 -23.11 -27.77 16.30
CA GLU A 32 -22.95 -26.42 16.86
C GLU A 32 -21.49 -25.95 16.77
N ASN A 33 -20.54 -26.83 17.09
CA ASN A 33 -19.11 -26.52 16.97
C ASN A 33 -18.70 -26.30 15.50
N ASN A 34 -19.11 -27.20 14.61
CA ASN A 34 -18.83 -27.08 13.18
C ASN A 34 -19.50 -25.85 12.55
N PHE A 35 -20.70 -25.49 13.01
CA PHE A 35 -21.36 -24.26 12.62
C PHE A 35 -20.58 -23.03 13.08
N GLY A 36 -20.10 -23.02 14.34
CA GLY A 36 -19.27 -21.95 14.87
C GLY A 36 -17.97 -21.78 14.09
N ILE A 37 -17.30 -22.87 13.70
CA ILE A 37 -16.08 -22.83 12.89
C ILE A 37 -16.39 -22.28 11.50
N ARG A 38 -17.44 -22.77 10.82
CA ARG A 38 -17.84 -22.28 9.51
C ARG A 38 -18.22 -20.82 9.52
N LYS A 39 -18.94 -20.36 10.54
CA LYS A 39 -19.30 -18.95 10.72
C LYS A 39 -18.06 -18.08 10.81
N ARG A 40 -17.07 -18.46 11.64
CA ARG A 40 -15.80 -17.71 11.77
C ARG A 40 -15.01 -17.66 10.46
N LEU A 41 -15.00 -18.76 9.71
CA LEU A 41 -14.36 -18.80 8.37
C LEU A 41 -15.02 -17.84 7.39
N LEU A 42 -16.35 -17.78 7.37
CA LEU A 42 -17.10 -16.83 6.54
C LEU A 42 -16.82 -15.38 6.96
N GLU A 43 -16.86 -15.08 8.25
CA GLU A 43 -16.54 -13.74 8.77
C GLU A 43 -15.10 -13.32 8.40
N TYR A 44 -14.15 -14.24 8.45
CA TYR A 44 -12.78 -14.00 8.02
C TYR A 44 -12.69 -13.78 6.50
N ASP A 45 -13.39 -14.58 5.72
CA ASP A 45 -13.41 -14.48 4.26
C ASP A 45 -14.03 -13.16 3.79
N ASP A 46 -15.08 -12.69 4.46
CA ASP A 46 -15.68 -11.37 4.22
C ASP A 46 -14.69 -10.23 4.48
N VAL A 47 -13.92 -10.28 5.56
CA VAL A 47 -12.88 -9.30 5.86
C VAL A 47 -11.78 -9.32 4.80
N MET A 48 -11.32 -10.51 4.41
CA MET A 48 -10.31 -10.68 3.36
C MET A 48 -10.80 -10.19 1.99
N ASN A 49 -12.06 -10.41 1.66
CA ASN A 49 -12.66 -9.91 0.43
C ASN A 49 -12.75 -8.39 0.43
N TYR A 50 -13.16 -7.78 1.53
CA TYR A 50 -13.17 -6.33 1.68
C TYR A 50 -11.77 -5.71 1.50
N GLN A 51 -10.76 -6.30 2.14
CA GLN A 51 -9.37 -5.86 1.99
C GLN A 51 -8.89 -6.00 0.54
N ARG A 52 -9.21 -7.14 -0.12
CA ARG A 52 -8.88 -7.39 -1.52
C ARG A 52 -9.51 -6.35 -2.45
N GLU A 53 -10.79 -6.05 -2.26
CA GLU A 53 -11.49 -5.04 -3.06
C GLU A 53 -10.88 -3.65 -2.87
N ALA A 54 -10.53 -3.26 -1.64
CA ALA A 54 -9.87 -2.00 -1.35
C ALA A 54 -8.50 -1.89 -2.05
N VAL A 55 -7.68 -2.96 -2.00
CA VAL A 55 -6.38 -3.01 -2.68
C VAL A 55 -6.55 -2.97 -4.19
N TYR A 56 -7.50 -3.73 -4.74
CA TYR A 56 -7.77 -3.71 -6.18
C TYR A 56 -8.30 -2.36 -6.67
N ALA A 57 -9.09 -1.67 -5.86
CA ALA A 57 -9.54 -0.31 -6.18
C ALA A 57 -8.35 0.66 -6.22
N ARG A 58 -7.46 0.63 -5.23
CA ARG A 58 -6.23 1.43 -5.20
C ARG A 58 -5.33 1.12 -6.40
N ARG A 59 -5.13 -0.17 -6.69
CA ARG A 59 -4.33 -0.60 -7.85
C ARG A 59 -4.92 -0.12 -9.17
N ARG A 60 -6.24 -0.20 -9.34
CA ARG A 60 -6.93 0.29 -10.54
C ARG A 60 -6.77 1.79 -10.72
N ASN A 61 -6.92 2.57 -9.65
CA ASN A 61 -6.72 4.01 -9.66
C ASN A 61 -5.26 4.36 -10.03
N ALA A 62 -4.28 3.65 -9.48
CA ALA A 62 -2.88 3.83 -9.83
C ALA A 62 -2.61 3.46 -11.31
N LEU A 63 -3.23 2.41 -11.85
CA LEU A 63 -3.11 2.00 -13.24
C LEU A 63 -3.72 3.03 -14.22
N SER A 64 -4.89 3.60 -13.90
CA SER A 64 -5.52 4.63 -14.74
C SER A 64 -4.68 5.91 -14.82
N GLY A 65 -3.88 6.18 -13.81
CA GLY A 65 -2.98 7.33 -13.77
C GLY A 65 -3.66 8.69 -13.56
N GLU A 66 -4.99 8.72 -13.49
CA GLU A 66 -5.78 9.96 -13.44
C GLU A 66 -5.63 10.70 -12.10
N ARG A 67 -5.28 9.98 -11.02
CA ARG A 67 -5.23 10.53 -9.65
C ARG A 67 -3.85 10.44 -8.99
N ILE A 68 -2.82 10.06 -9.72
CA ILE A 68 -1.48 9.83 -9.16
C ILE A 68 -0.92 11.05 -8.45
N GLU A 69 -1.10 12.23 -9.02
CA GLU A 69 -0.62 13.48 -8.41
C GLU A 69 -1.32 13.77 -7.07
N ILE A 70 -2.62 13.44 -6.98
CA ILE A 70 -3.39 13.57 -5.74
C ILE A 70 -2.93 12.53 -4.71
N ASP A 71 -2.73 11.29 -5.14
CA ASP A 71 -2.29 10.21 -4.26
C ASP A 71 -0.88 10.50 -3.69
N VAL A 72 0.06 10.94 -4.52
CA VAL A 72 1.41 11.36 -4.09
C VAL A 72 1.32 12.52 -3.10
N ARG A 73 0.48 13.51 -3.37
CA ARG A 73 0.29 14.65 -2.47
C ARG A 73 -0.29 14.22 -1.12
N ASN A 74 -1.29 13.36 -1.10
CA ASN A 74 -1.86 12.84 0.14
C ASN A 74 -0.81 12.04 0.94
N MET A 75 -0.03 11.19 0.27
CA MET A 75 1.09 10.48 0.93
C MET A 75 2.11 11.44 1.54
N MET A 76 2.41 12.57 0.88
CA MET A 76 3.32 13.59 1.43
C MET A 76 2.72 14.27 2.66
N ILE A 77 1.42 14.60 2.65
CA ILE A 77 0.72 15.19 3.79
C ILE A 77 0.76 14.23 4.98
N ASP A 78 0.39 12.97 4.77
CA ASP A 78 0.37 11.96 5.82
C ASP A 78 1.79 11.74 6.40
N SER A 79 2.80 11.62 5.53
CA SER A 79 4.19 11.44 5.95
C SER A 79 4.72 12.65 6.71
N ALA A 80 4.43 13.87 6.24
CA ALA A 80 4.82 15.09 6.92
C ALA A 80 4.20 15.20 8.32
N SER A 81 2.93 14.82 8.46
CA SER A 81 2.23 14.80 9.76
C SER A 81 2.85 13.80 10.74
N ILE A 82 3.17 12.60 10.27
CA ILE A 82 3.83 11.57 11.08
C ILE A 82 5.23 12.04 11.52
N ILE A 83 6.02 12.59 10.61
CA ILE A 83 7.38 13.08 10.89
C ILE A 83 7.34 14.26 11.86
N ALA A 84 6.41 15.22 11.66
CA ALA A 84 6.26 16.36 12.56
C ALA A 84 5.83 15.94 13.97
N ALA A 85 5.03 14.87 14.11
CA ALA A 85 4.68 14.31 15.42
C ALA A 85 5.90 13.72 16.14
N HIS A 86 6.86 13.12 15.42
CA HIS A 86 8.11 12.61 15.98
C HIS A 86 9.09 13.73 16.37
N ALA A 87 8.91 14.94 15.89
CA ALA A 87 9.75 16.09 16.20
C ALA A 87 9.56 16.62 17.64
N GLU A 88 8.54 16.16 18.36
CA GLU A 88 8.22 16.67 19.70
C GLU A 88 9.34 16.34 20.69
N GLY A 89 9.99 17.39 21.20
CA GLY A 89 11.12 17.25 22.11
C GLY A 89 12.48 16.92 21.48
N MET A 90 12.54 16.83 20.14
CA MET A 90 13.77 16.51 19.42
C MET A 90 14.57 17.80 19.14
N PRO A 91 15.92 17.84 19.34
CA PRO A 91 16.78 18.92 18.89
C PRO A 91 16.75 19.09 17.37
N TYR A 92 17.03 20.30 16.87
CA TYR A 92 16.99 20.61 15.44
C TYR A 92 17.93 19.71 14.61
N GLN A 93 19.16 19.49 15.07
CA GLN A 93 20.13 18.66 14.37
C GLN A 93 19.67 17.21 14.24
N ASP A 94 19.12 16.65 15.33
CA ASP A 94 18.61 15.27 15.32
C ASP A 94 17.40 15.15 14.40
N PHE A 95 16.55 16.18 14.36
CA PHE A 95 15.41 16.23 13.46
C PHE A 95 15.84 16.34 11.97
N GLU A 96 16.85 17.15 11.68
CA GLU A 96 17.43 17.26 10.34
C GLU A 96 18.00 15.92 9.86
N GLU A 97 18.79 15.24 10.70
CA GLU A 97 19.32 13.91 10.41
C GLU A 97 18.20 12.87 10.22
N TYR A 98 17.17 12.93 11.07
CA TYR A 98 16.01 12.05 10.95
C TYR A 98 15.28 12.23 9.61
N VAL A 99 14.99 13.48 9.22
CA VAL A 99 14.32 13.78 7.95
C VAL A 99 15.20 13.40 6.76
N MET A 100 16.50 13.67 6.84
CA MET A 100 17.45 13.26 5.80
C MET A 100 17.47 11.72 5.67
N GLY A 101 17.48 10.99 6.77
CA GLY A 101 17.47 9.53 6.77
C GLY A 101 16.16 8.93 6.20
N GLN A 102 15.02 9.55 6.50
CA GLN A 102 13.70 9.05 6.07
C GLN A 102 13.36 9.44 4.62
N LEU A 103 13.64 10.69 4.24
CA LEU A 103 13.14 11.27 2.99
C LEU A 103 14.26 11.62 2.00
N SER A 104 15.51 11.64 2.44
CA SER A 104 16.67 12.11 1.64
C SER A 104 16.46 13.51 1.08
N ILE A 105 15.94 14.41 1.92
CA ILE A 105 15.72 15.83 1.60
C ILE A 105 16.29 16.71 2.69
N ASP A 106 16.71 17.94 2.31
CA ASP A 106 17.05 19.00 3.26
C ASP A 106 15.76 19.64 3.78
N LEU A 107 15.76 20.11 5.03
CA LEU A 107 14.58 20.70 5.66
C LEU A 107 14.05 21.95 4.95
N GLY A 108 14.98 22.78 4.41
CA GLY A 108 14.64 24.03 3.73
C GLY A 108 14.22 25.16 4.67
N PHE A 109 14.35 24.95 5.98
CA PHE A 109 14.15 25.95 7.05
C PHE A 109 15.21 25.78 8.13
N ASP A 110 15.44 26.85 8.89
CA ASP A 110 16.49 26.92 9.92
C ASP A 110 15.98 26.52 11.32
N GLU A 111 16.92 26.45 12.26
CA GLU A 111 16.66 26.13 13.67
C GLU A 111 15.71 27.14 14.32
N SER A 112 15.80 28.46 13.93
CA SER A 112 14.93 29.50 14.45
C SER A 112 13.46 29.23 14.07
N PHE A 113 13.20 28.83 12.83
CA PHE A 113 11.88 28.46 12.39
C PHE A 113 11.38 27.22 13.13
N TYR A 114 12.22 26.18 13.23
CA TYR A 114 11.88 24.93 13.90
C TYR A 114 11.52 25.12 15.37
N SER A 115 12.30 25.93 16.11
CA SER A 115 12.07 26.21 17.53
C SER A 115 10.74 26.92 17.79
N ASN A 116 10.30 27.77 16.84
CA ASN A 116 9.08 28.55 16.94
C ASN A 116 7.85 27.88 16.28
N THR A 117 8.04 26.72 15.61
CA THR A 117 6.99 26.09 14.83
C THR A 117 6.80 24.64 15.26
N LYS A 118 5.58 24.24 15.61
CA LYS A 118 5.27 22.88 16.06
C LYS A 118 3.95 22.37 15.45
N GLY A 119 3.74 21.07 15.55
CA GLY A 119 2.51 20.42 15.12
C GLY A 119 2.21 20.65 13.64
N ASP A 120 0.96 21.01 13.34
CA ASP A 120 0.46 21.16 11.96
C ASP A 120 1.26 22.16 11.11
N LYS A 121 1.75 23.24 11.72
CA LYS A 121 2.56 24.24 10.99
C LYS A 121 3.91 23.68 10.56
N LEU A 122 4.52 22.83 11.39
CA LEU A 122 5.76 22.13 11.04
C LEU A 122 5.49 21.08 9.94
N ALA A 123 4.38 20.34 10.05
CA ALA A 123 3.94 19.40 9.03
C ALA A 123 3.72 20.09 7.67
N ASP A 124 3.04 21.24 7.66
CA ASP A 124 2.82 22.04 6.45
C ASP A 124 4.11 22.54 5.81
N ALA A 125 5.06 23.01 6.61
CA ALA A 125 6.37 23.45 6.12
C ALA A 125 7.14 22.28 5.49
N LEU A 126 7.17 21.14 6.17
CA LEU A 126 7.81 19.92 5.68
C LEU A 126 7.13 19.40 4.40
N CYS A 127 5.81 19.39 4.35
CA CYS A 127 5.05 18.99 3.17
C CYS A 127 5.36 19.87 1.96
N LYS A 128 5.45 21.19 2.13
CA LYS A 128 5.86 22.11 1.06
C LYS A 128 7.28 21.83 0.57
N GLN A 129 8.20 21.54 1.48
CA GLN A 129 9.56 21.19 1.12
C GLN A 129 9.62 19.86 0.36
N MET A 130 8.88 18.86 0.81
CA MET A 130 8.75 17.57 0.10
C MET A 130 8.23 17.78 -1.33
N GLN A 131 7.19 18.59 -1.51
CA GLN A 131 6.64 18.92 -2.83
C GLN A 131 7.69 19.62 -3.72
N ALA A 132 8.36 20.63 -3.21
CA ALA A 132 9.38 21.37 -3.96
C ALA A 132 10.52 20.46 -4.43
N VAL A 133 11.02 19.59 -3.56
CA VAL A 133 12.07 18.61 -3.91
C VAL A 133 11.56 17.59 -4.92
N TYR A 134 10.35 17.08 -4.75
CA TYR A 134 9.72 16.15 -5.68
C TYR A 134 9.61 16.77 -7.08
N GLU A 135 9.03 17.96 -7.20
CA GLU A 135 8.88 18.67 -8.48
C GLU A 135 10.21 18.91 -9.15
N ARG A 136 11.22 19.36 -8.39
CA ARG A 136 12.57 19.56 -8.91
C ARG A 136 13.17 18.27 -9.45
N ARG A 137 13.06 17.16 -8.71
CA ARG A 137 13.57 15.84 -9.14
C ARG A 137 12.85 15.34 -10.39
N MET A 138 11.53 15.51 -10.46
CA MET A 138 10.73 15.09 -11.62
C MET A 138 11.04 15.93 -12.88
N ASN A 139 11.21 17.25 -12.72
CA ASN A 139 11.63 18.12 -13.81
C ASN A 139 13.04 17.77 -14.32
N THR A 140 13.98 17.54 -13.42
CA THR A 140 15.35 17.12 -13.77
C THR A 140 15.34 15.79 -14.53
N LEU A 141 14.50 14.85 -14.13
CA LEU A 141 14.33 13.56 -14.84
C LEU A 141 13.79 13.80 -16.24
N ALA A 142 12.72 14.60 -16.38
CA ALA A 142 12.13 14.94 -17.66
C ALA A 142 13.14 15.59 -18.61
N GLU A 143 13.89 16.58 -18.14
CA GLU A 143 14.93 17.27 -18.89
C GLU A 143 16.04 16.33 -19.38
N LYS A 144 16.49 15.42 -18.53
CA LYS A 144 17.54 14.44 -18.89
C LYS A 144 17.09 13.43 -19.94
N VAL A 145 15.83 13.01 -19.90
CA VAL A 145 15.32 11.96 -20.80
C VAL A 145 14.75 12.53 -22.08
N TYR A 146 14.29 13.77 -22.09
CA TYR A 146 13.65 14.39 -23.25
C TYR A 146 14.50 14.38 -24.55
N PRO A 147 15.82 14.64 -24.53
CA PRO A 147 16.63 14.56 -25.74
C PRO A 147 16.58 13.19 -26.43
N PHE A 148 16.54 12.11 -25.65
CA PHE A 148 16.40 10.75 -26.19
C PHE A 148 15.03 10.52 -26.80
N ILE A 149 13.98 10.97 -26.12
CA ILE A 149 12.60 10.88 -26.62
C ILE A 149 12.48 11.63 -27.94
N LYS A 150 12.99 12.85 -28.00
CA LYS A 150 12.97 13.69 -29.19
C LYS A 150 13.69 13.01 -30.36
N MET A 151 14.88 12.48 -30.12
CA MET A 151 15.65 11.78 -31.15
C MET A 151 14.90 10.55 -31.69
N ILE A 152 14.27 9.75 -30.83
CA ILE A 152 13.51 8.56 -31.22
C ILE A 152 12.25 8.99 -32.00
N PHE A 153 11.52 9.97 -31.47
CA PHE A 153 10.29 10.45 -32.13
C PHE A 153 10.51 11.01 -33.50
N GLU A 154 11.53 11.84 -33.66
CA GLU A 154 11.86 12.48 -34.98
C GLU A 154 12.40 11.47 -35.99
N LYS A 155 13.13 10.43 -35.56
CA LYS A 155 13.70 9.43 -36.48
C LYS A 155 12.77 8.25 -36.75
N GLN A 156 11.97 7.82 -35.80
CA GLN A 156 11.23 6.55 -35.79
C GLN A 156 9.84 6.65 -35.18
N GLY A 157 9.28 7.85 -35.01
CA GLY A 157 7.99 8.04 -34.33
C GLY A 157 6.82 7.30 -34.97
N ASN A 158 6.88 7.05 -36.29
CA ASN A 158 5.87 6.27 -37.01
C ASN A 158 5.99 4.75 -36.81
N MET A 159 7.11 4.26 -36.26
CA MET A 159 7.37 2.82 -36.09
C MET A 159 7.05 2.34 -34.67
N TYR A 160 7.17 3.21 -33.68
CA TYR A 160 7.02 2.84 -32.28
C TYR A 160 5.94 3.68 -31.59
N LYS A 161 4.92 3.00 -31.06
CA LYS A 161 3.89 3.64 -30.25
C LYS A 161 4.33 3.81 -28.80
N ASN A 162 5.05 2.84 -28.27
CA ASN A 162 5.55 2.85 -26.90
C ASN A 162 7.07 2.68 -26.88
N ILE A 163 7.70 3.33 -25.92
CA ILE A 163 9.13 3.17 -25.61
C ILE A 163 9.31 2.60 -24.20
N ALA A 164 10.36 1.81 -24.04
CA ALA A 164 10.78 1.27 -22.77
C ALA A 164 12.01 2.03 -22.27
N ILE A 165 11.90 2.68 -21.11
CA ILE A 165 12.99 3.48 -20.53
C ILE A 165 13.46 2.79 -19.27
N PRO A 166 14.72 2.30 -19.21
CA PRO A 166 15.29 1.74 -18.00
C PRO A 166 15.69 2.89 -17.05
N ILE A 167 15.24 2.82 -15.82
CA ILE A 167 15.62 3.71 -14.72
C ILE A 167 16.23 2.87 -13.61
N SER A 168 17.37 3.28 -13.08
CA SER A 168 18.04 2.58 -12.00
C SER A 168 18.45 3.55 -10.89
N ASP A 169 18.33 3.10 -9.64
CA ASP A 169 18.87 3.78 -8.46
C ASP A 169 20.26 3.24 -8.05
N GLY A 170 20.85 2.39 -8.90
CA GLY A 170 22.10 1.70 -8.64
C GLY A 170 21.94 0.36 -7.91
N ARG A 171 20.77 0.06 -7.37
CA ARG A 171 20.44 -1.21 -6.68
C ARG A 171 19.35 -1.99 -7.40
N LYS A 172 18.32 -1.28 -7.88
CA LYS A 172 17.18 -1.86 -8.60
C LYS A 172 17.04 -1.20 -9.96
N MET A 173 16.62 -1.99 -10.94
CA MET A 173 16.29 -1.50 -12.27
C MET A 173 14.77 -1.58 -12.47
N LEU A 174 14.19 -0.48 -12.90
CA LEU A 174 12.78 -0.37 -13.26
C LEU A 174 12.69 -0.01 -14.73
N THR A 175 11.90 -0.75 -15.49
CA THR A 175 11.63 -0.41 -16.90
C THR A 175 10.26 0.23 -17.01
N LEU A 176 10.24 1.49 -17.44
CA LEU A 176 9.02 2.25 -17.69
C LEU A 176 8.58 2.08 -19.14
N SER A 177 7.33 1.65 -19.35
CA SER A 177 6.71 1.66 -20.68
C SER A 177 5.84 2.90 -20.81
N VAL A 178 6.14 3.76 -21.79
CA VAL A 178 5.51 5.06 -21.97
C VAL A 178 5.14 5.24 -23.42
N ASP A 179 3.99 5.87 -23.68
CA ASP A 179 3.57 6.29 -25.01
C ASP A 179 4.52 7.36 -25.56
N LEU A 180 5.11 7.10 -26.71
CA LEU A 180 6.17 7.93 -27.27
C LEU A 180 5.67 9.32 -27.66
N GLU A 181 4.47 9.41 -28.24
CA GLU A 181 3.87 10.70 -28.64
C GLU A 181 3.54 11.55 -27.42
N LYS A 182 2.95 10.95 -26.37
CA LYS A 182 2.69 11.66 -25.11
C LYS A 182 3.97 12.13 -24.45
N ALA A 183 5.00 11.28 -24.42
CA ALA A 183 6.29 11.63 -23.83
C ALA A 183 6.96 12.79 -24.59
N TYR A 184 6.85 12.83 -25.90
CA TYR A 184 7.35 13.93 -26.73
C TYR A 184 6.57 15.22 -26.51
N ASN A 185 5.23 15.17 -26.58
CA ASN A 185 4.35 16.34 -26.44
C ASN A 185 4.42 16.97 -25.03
N THR A 186 4.67 16.16 -23.99
CA THR A 186 4.81 16.63 -22.60
C THR A 186 6.26 16.97 -22.22
N GLN A 187 7.19 16.97 -23.18
CA GLN A 187 8.60 17.24 -22.94
C GLN A 187 9.21 16.36 -21.84
N GLY A 188 8.86 15.08 -21.83
CA GLY A 188 9.35 14.09 -20.85
C GLY A 188 8.58 14.03 -19.53
N LYS A 189 7.61 14.90 -19.26
CA LYS A 189 6.83 14.87 -18.00
C LYS A 189 6.01 13.60 -17.85
N GLU A 190 5.57 12.97 -18.95
CA GLU A 190 4.87 11.68 -18.91
C GLU A 190 5.73 10.58 -18.27
N ILE A 191 7.07 10.66 -18.40
CA ILE A 191 8.00 9.71 -17.78
C ILE A 191 8.01 9.86 -16.26
N ALA A 192 7.97 11.09 -15.77
CA ALA A 192 7.87 11.36 -14.34
C ALA A 192 6.57 10.77 -13.74
N LYS A 193 5.45 10.92 -14.47
CA LYS A 193 4.17 10.30 -14.09
C LYS A 193 4.23 8.77 -14.13
N ALA A 194 4.83 8.20 -15.15
CA ALA A 194 5.01 6.76 -15.29
C ALA A 194 5.90 6.19 -14.17
N LEU A 195 6.96 6.92 -13.77
CA LEU A 195 7.81 6.54 -12.64
C LEU A 195 7.01 6.51 -11.34
N SER A 196 6.29 7.58 -11.04
CA SER A 196 5.45 7.66 -9.82
C SER A 196 4.40 6.54 -9.79
N ARG A 197 3.75 6.27 -10.92
CA ARG A 197 2.81 5.16 -11.09
C ARG A 197 3.46 3.81 -10.77
N SER A 198 4.62 3.56 -11.34
CA SER A 198 5.32 2.29 -11.16
C SER A 198 5.79 2.07 -9.72
N ILE A 199 6.23 3.13 -9.04
CA ILE A 199 6.62 3.07 -7.63
C ILE A 199 5.39 2.78 -6.75
N ILE A 200 4.27 3.48 -6.97
CA ILE A 200 3.04 3.25 -6.22
C ILE A 200 2.53 1.82 -6.40
N LEU A 201 2.49 1.34 -7.65
CA LEU A 201 2.07 -0.04 -7.94
C LEU A 201 3.00 -1.06 -7.26
N TYR A 202 4.31 -0.83 -7.34
CA TYR A 202 5.28 -1.70 -6.66
C TYR A 202 5.03 -1.75 -5.15
N GLN A 203 4.80 -0.62 -4.51
CA GLN A 203 4.53 -0.55 -3.07
C GLN A 203 3.20 -1.25 -2.70
N ILE A 204 2.15 -1.04 -3.48
CA ILE A 204 0.87 -1.73 -3.27
C ILE A 204 1.06 -3.26 -3.36
N ASP A 205 1.79 -3.72 -4.38
CA ASP A 205 2.01 -5.16 -4.60
C ASP A 205 2.90 -5.78 -3.51
N GLU A 206 3.93 -5.09 -3.05
CA GLU A 206 4.79 -5.58 -1.96
C GLU A 206 4.06 -5.65 -0.63
N HIS A 207 3.32 -4.61 -0.27
CA HIS A 207 2.53 -4.64 0.97
C HIS A 207 1.42 -5.69 0.94
N TRP A 208 0.82 -5.94 -0.22
CA TRP A 208 -0.19 -6.99 -0.35
C TRP A 208 0.37 -8.40 -0.21
N LYS A 209 1.60 -8.64 -0.68
CA LYS A 209 2.26 -9.96 -0.52
C LYS A 209 2.66 -10.27 0.92
N GLN A 210 2.86 -9.24 1.75
CA GLN A 210 3.24 -9.39 3.15
C GLN A 210 2.04 -9.58 4.08
N HIS A 211 0.81 -9.42 3.60
CA HIS A 211 -0.45 -9.57 4.32
C HIS A 211 -1.00 -10.97 4.18
#